data_385bf61a0da34fbd853f154fe88701f3
#
_entry.id   385bf61a0da34fbd853f154fe88701f3
#
_cell.length_a   1.000
_cell.length_b   1.000
_cell.length_c   1.000
_cell.angle_alpha   90.00
_cell.angle_beta   90.00
_cell.angle_gamma   90.00
#
_symmetry.space_group_name_H-M   'P 1'
#
loop_
_entity.id
_entity.type
_entity.pdbx_description
1 polymer ?
#
loop_
_entity_poly.entity_id
_entity_poly.type
_entity_poly.pdbx_seq_one_letter_code
_entity_poly.pdbx_strand_id
1 'polypeptide(L)'
;RQRQMCIRDSAIMDADVFISLNHFKGHETAGFGGAIKNIGMGCGSRAGKMEQHAQGKPEIDESLCRGCKRCMKECANDGLVYDETTHKMHIDHEKCLGCGRCIGACNFDAIHSGDAAATKDFNCRMAEYAKAVVDGRPNFHISLVIDVSPNCDCHGENDAPILPDVGMFASFDPVALDQAC
;
A
#
# COMPACT_ATOMS: atom_id res chain seq x y z
N ARG A 1 -2.37 16.46 -17.61
CA ARG A 1 -0.97 16.02 -17.74
C ARG A 1 -0.11 16.37 -16.51
N GLN A 2 -0.09 17.60 -16.01
CA GLN A 2 0.71 17.99 -14.84
C GLN A 2 0.34 17.24 -13.53
N ARG A 3 -0.95 17.00 -13.26
CA ARG A 3 -1.38 16.19 -12.10
C ARG A 3 -0.90 14.74 -12.18
N GLN A 4 -0.82 14.17 -13.38
CA GLN A 4 -0.35 12.79 -13.58
C GLN A 4 1.16 12.64 -13.35
N MET A 5 1.96 13.68 -13.62
CA MET A 5 3.40 13.66 -13.37
C MET A 5 3.77 13.74 -11.89
N CYS A 6 2.90 14.32 -11.04
CA CYS A 6 3.16 14.41 -9.59
C CYS A 6 2.89 13.14 -8.82
N ILE A 7 2.12 12.19 -9.37
CA ILE A 7 1.68 10.98 -8.66
C ILE A 7 2.35 9.69 -9.15
N ARG A 8 3.08 9.73 -10.26
CA ARG A 8 3.88 8.62 -10.81
C ARG A 8 5.34 9.02 -10.92
N ASP A 9 6.23 8.03 -10.82
CA ASP A 9 7.64 8.25 -11.05
C ASP A 9 7.90 8.64 -12.52
N SER A 10 8.53 9.78 -12.74
CA SER A 10 8.76 10.33 -14.09
C SER A 10 9.68 9.42 -14.93
N ALA A 11 10.72 8.86 -14.33
CA ALA A 11 11.65 7.97 -15.03
C ALA A 11 10.95 6.71 -15.58
N ILE A 12 10.01 6.16 -14.82
CA ILE A 12 9.19 5.03 -15.26
C ILE A 12 8.24 5.46 -16.38
N MET A 13 7.65 6.65 -16.28
CA MET A 13 6.68 7.13 -17.27
C MET A 13 7.33 7.50 -18.60
N ASP A 14 8.60 7.91 -18.60
CA ASP A 14 9.35 8.28 -19.77
C ASP A 14 10.01 7.10 -20.49
N ALA A 15 9.95 5.89 -19.91
CA ALA A 15 10.49 4.67 -20.50
C ALA A 15 9.63 4.20 -21.69
N ASP A 16 10.28 3.79 -22.79
CA ASP A 16 9.62 3.25 -23.97
C ASP A 16 9.02 1.86 -23.76
N VAL A 17 9.68 1.05 -22.94
CA VAL A 17 9.29 -0.34 -22.63
C VAL A 17 9.25 -0.51 -21.12
N PHE A 18 8.28 -1.24 -20.63
CA PHE A 18 8.14 -1.54 -19.21
C PHE A 18 8.21 -3.06 -18.95
N ILE A 19 9.20 -3.49 -18.18
CA ILE A 19 9.32 -4.87 -17.71
C ILE A 19 9.26 -4.87 -16.21
N SER A 20 8.33 -5.64 -15.63
CA SER A 20 8.26 -5.82 -14.18
C SER A 20 8.75 -7.22 -13.77
N LEU A 21 9.55 -7.24 -12.72
CA LEU A 21 9.91 -8.46 -11.98
C LEU A 21 9.27 -8.36 -10.60
N ASN A 22 8.34 -9.27 -10.32
CA ASN A 22 7.47 -9.21 -9.16
C ASN A 22 7.73 -10.40 -8.23
N HIS A 23 7.63 -10.16 -6.93
CA HIS A 23 7.51 -11.21 -5.93
C HIS A 23 6.04 -11.35 -5.56
N PHE A 24 5.48 -12.56 -5.67
CA PHE A 24 4.11 -12.85 -5.26
C PHE A 24 4.09 -13.20 -3.77
N LYS A 25 3.18 -12.61 -3.00
CA LYS A 25 3.06 -12.77 -1.54
C LYS A 25 1.66 -12.46 -1.05
N GLY A 26 1.38 -12.78 0.21
CA GLY A 26 0.18 -12.33 0.91
C GLY A 26 0.16 -10.81 1.11
N HIS A 27 -1.00 -10.30 1.46
CA HIS A 27 -1.18 -8.90 1.80
C HIS A 27 -2.44 -8.73 2.66
N GLU A 28 -2.29 -8.09 3.79
CA GLU A 28 -3.32 -7.91 4.82
C GLU A 28 -4.58 -7.19 4.32
N THR A 29 -4.44 -6.21 3.43
CA THR A 29 -5.57 -5.41 2.91
C THR A 29 -6.03 -5.87 1.53
N ALA A 30 -5.09 -6.19 0.63
CA ALA A 30 -5.42 -6.54 -0.75
C ALA A 30 -5.67 -8.04 -0.96
N GLY A 31 -5.45 -8.87 0.06
CA GLY A 31 -5.47 -10.33 -0.01
C GLY A 31 -4.13 -10.89 -0.48
N PHE A 32 -3.61 -10.42 -1.60
CA PHE A 32 -2.28 -10.75 -2.11
C PHE A 32 -1.59 -9.55 -2.79
N GLY A 33 -0.30 -9.64 -2.98
CA GLY A 33 0.50 -8.69 -3.73
C GLY A 33 1.22 -9.39 -4.88
N GLY A 34 0.66 -9.26 -6.07
CA GLY A 34 1.25 -9.75 -7.33
C GLY A 34 1.75 -8.62 -8.22
N ALA A 35 1.69 -8.79 -9.54
CA ALA A 35 2.17 -7.81 -10.51
C ALA A 35 1.41 -6.47 -10.41
N ILE A 36 0.07 -6.51 -10.31
CA ILE A 36 -0.74 -5.29 -10.24
C ILE A 36 -0.36 -4.44 -9.02
N LYS A 37 -0.25 -5.05 -7.85
CA LYS A 37 0.15 -4.32 -6.64
C LYS A 37 1.58 -3.80 -6.72
N ASN A 38 2.52 -4.61 -7.20
CA ASN A 38 3.92 -4.21 -7.34
C ASN A 38 4.08 -3.05 -8.34
N ILE A 39 3.34 -3.05 -9.43
CA ILE A 39 3.33 -1.95 -10.41
C ILE A 39 2.63 -0.72 -9.83
N GLY A 40 1.40 -0.86 -9.34
CA GLY A 40 0.59 0.26 -8.88
C GLY A 40 1.23 1.03 -7.72
N MET A 41 1.69 0.31 -6.69
CA MET A 41 2.40 0.91 -5.55
C MET A 41 3.85 1.24 -5.87
N GLY A 42 4.58 0.31 -6.51
CA GLY A 42 6.01 0.46 -6.77
C GLY A 42 6.33 1.64 -7.67
N CYS A 43 5.53 1.85 -8.71
CA CYS A 43 5.71 2.95 -9.68
C CYS A 43 5.02 4.26 -9.24
N GLY A 44 4.32 4.26 -8.11
CA GLY A 44 3.76 5.47 -7.54
C GLY A 44 4.84 6.37 -6.94
N SER A 45 4.78 7.67 -7.24
CA SER A 45 5.57 8.66 -6.49
C SER A 45 5.17 8.66 -5.01
N ARG A 46 5.94 9.33 -4.15
CA ARG A 46 5.56 9.46 -2.73
C ARG A 46 4.14 10.03 -2.56
N ALA A 47 3.81 11.07 -3.33
CA ALA A 47 2.46 11.66 -3.32
C ALA A 47 1.40 10.68 -3.84
N GLY A 48 1.71 9.93 -4.90
CA GLY A 48 0.82 8.90 -5.44
C GLY A 48 0.57 7.75 -4.46
N LYS A 49 1.60 7.30 -3.75
CA LYS A 49 1.44 6.29 -2.69
C LYS A 49 0.55 6.81 -1.55
N MET A 50 0.72 8.07 -1.17
CA MET A 50 -0.15 8.70 -0.18
C MET A 50 -1.61 8.78 -0.68
N GLU A 51 -1.83 9.14 -1.94
CA GLU A 51 -3.16 9.18 -2.55
C GLU A 51 -3.81 7.81 -2.59
N GLN A 52 -3.07 6.76 -2.95
CA GLN A 52 -3.57 5.38 -2.95
C GLN A 52 -3.99 4.92 -1.55
N HIS A 53 -3.26 5.32 -0.51
CA HIS A 53 -3.58 4.98 0.88
C HIS A 53 -4.60 5.93 1.53
N ALA A 54 -4.90 7.08 0.92
CA ALA A 54 -5.80 8.12 1.46
C ALA A 54 -7.29 7.73 1.37
N GLN A 55 -7.63 6.54 1.80
CA GLN A 55 -8.93 5.93 1.53
C GLN A 55 -9.82 5.73 2.74
N GLY A 56 -9.62 6.43 3.68
CA GLY A 56 -10.35 6.46 4.92
C GLY A 56 -9.45 7.13 5.92
N LYS A 57 -9.96 8.15 6.54
CA LYS A 57 -9.24 8.73 7.65
C LYS A 57 -9.20 7.64 8.72
N PRO A 58 -8.02 7.30 9.25
CA PRO A 58 -7.92 6.27 10.26
C PRO A 58 -8.71 6.67 11.50
N GLU A 59 -9.13 5.69 12.26
CA GLU A 59 -9.79 5.86 13.56
C GLU A 59 -8.93 5.27 14.66
N ILE A 60 -9.10 5.76 15.88
CA ILE A 60 -8.40 5.27 17.06
C ILE A 60 -9.39 4.59 17.99
N ASP A 61 -9.15 3.33 18.28
CA ASP A 61 -9.81 2.65 19.39
C ASP A 61 -9.15 3.09 20.70
N GLU A 62 -9.85 3.93 21.43
CA GLU A 62 -9.37 4.47 22.71
C GLU A 62 -9.16 3.38 23.75
N SER A 63 -9.87 2.25 23.68
CA SER A 63 -9.71 1.17 24.62
C SER A 63 -8.33 0.50 24.51
N LEU A 64 -7.81 0.41 23.30
CA LEU A 64 -6.51 -0.15 22.97
C LEU A 64 -5.39 0.89 23.06
N CYS A 65 -5.69 2.17 22.86
CA CYS A 65 -4.70 3.23 22.86
C CYS A 65 -4.02 3.36 24.23
N ARG A 66 -2.69 3.42 24.27
CA ARG A 66 -1.87 3.58 25.47
C ARG A 66 -1.26 4.97 25.59
N GLY A 67 -1.60 5.91 24.72
CA GLY A 67 -1.10 7.28 24.76
C GLY A 67 0.42 7.41 24.59
N CYS A 68 1.08 6.43 23.99
CA CYS A 68 2.54 6.38 23.88
C CYS A 68 3.14 7.42 22.91
N LYS A 69 2.33 8.19 22.20
CA LYS A 69 2.69 9.27 21.28
C LYS A 69 3.57 8.84 20.09
N ARG A 70 3.77 7.53 19.86
CA ARG A 70 4.61 7.03 18.77
C ARG A 70 4.04 7.42 17.41
N CYS A 71 2.73 7.29 17.22
CA CYS A 71 2.03 7.67 15.99
C CYS A 71 2.18 9.16 15.64
N MET A 72 2.28 10.06 16.64
CA MET A 72 2.53 11.49 16.39
C MET A 72 3.86 11.72 15.67
N LYS A 73 4.91 10.97 16.01
CA LYS A 73 6.25 11.13 15.42
C LYS A 73 6.26 10.77 13.93
N GLU A 74 5.32 9.92 13.50
CA GLU A 74 5.19 9.50 12.10
C GLU A 74 4.24 10.40 11.29
N CYS A 75 3.49 11.27 11.95
CA CYS A 75 2.55 12.17 11.30
C CYS A 75 3.22 13.41 10.75
N ALA A 76 3.32 13.52 9.41
CA ALA A 76 3.95 14.69 8.77
C ALA A 76 3.04 15.94 8.70
N ASN A 77 1.76 15.82 9.11
CA ASN A 77 0.76 16.89 8.98
C ASN A 77 0.15 17.32 10.32
N ASP A 78 0.75 16.87 11.43
CA ASP A 78 0.26 17.18 12.78
C ASP A 78 -1.22 16.83 13.00
N GLY A 79 -1.71 15.80 12.28
CA GLY A 79 -3.08 15.32 12.38
C GLY A 79 -3.34 14.40 13.57
N LEU A 80 -2.36 14.19 14.47
CA LEU A 80 -2.52 13.40 15.69
C LEU A 80 -2.32 14.28 16.91
N VAL A 81 -3.32 14.30 17.76
CA VAL A 81 -3.39 15.13 18.95
C VAL A 81 -3.40 14.24 20.19
N TYR A 82 -2.60 14.59 21.17
CA TYR A 82 -2.63 13.94 22.47
C TYR A 82 -3.53 14.70 23.43
N ASP A 83 -4.48 14.02 24.02
CA ASP A 83 -5.34 14.58 25.07
C ASP A 83 -4.71 14.33 26.43
N GLU A 84 -4.34 15.40 27.09
CA GLU A 84 -3.74 15.37 28.43
C GLU A 84 -4.72 14.93 29.52
N THR A 85 -6.04 15.00 29.26
CA THR A 85 -7.08 14.61 30.23
C THR A 85 -7.33 13.10 30.21
N THR A 86 -7.50 12.56 29.01
CA THR A 86 -7.76 11.12 28.83
C THR A 86 -6.50 10.29 28.71
N HIS A 87 -5.36 10.94 28.51
CA HIS A 87 -4.07 10.32 28.17
C HIS A 87 -4.14 9.43 26.92
N LYS A 88 -4.98 9.80 25.93
CA LYS A 88 -5.19 9.07 24.67
C LYS A 88 -4.79 9.94 23.47
N MET A 89 -4.64 9.26 22.35
CA MET A 89 -4.45 9.93 21.07
C MET A 89 -5.78 10.10 20.36
N HIS A 90 -5.93 11.24 19.67
CA HIS A 90 -7.06 11.53 18.79
C HIS A 90 -6.56 11.93 17.41
N ILE A 91 -7.42 11.80 16.39
CA ILE A 91 -7.12 12.23 15.04
C ILE A 91 -7.89 13.52 14.74
N ASP A 92 -7.15 14.56 14.40
CA ASP A 92 -7.70 15.77 13.79
C ASP A 92 -7.96 15.48 12.31
N HIS A 93 -9.21 15.20 11.99
CA HIS A 93 -9.61 14.85 10.63
C HIS A 93 -9.51 16.01 9.64
N GLU A 94 -9.39 17.24 10.08
CA GLU A 94 -9.15 18.37 9.18
C GLU A 94 -7.71 18.39 8.68
N LYS A 95 -6.75 18.01 9.55
CA LYS A 95 -5.33 17.92 9.21
C LYS A 95 -4.93 16.55 8.64
N CYS A 96 -5.68 15.51 8.96
CA CYS A 96 -5.37 14.15 8.54
C CYS A 96 -5.54 13.97 7.02
N LEU A 97 -4.47 13.53 6.35
CA LEU A 97 -4.47 13.20 4.92
C LEU A 97 -4.84 11.74 4.63
N GLY A 98 -5.12 10.92 5.65
CA GLY A 98 -5.44 9.50 5.46
C GLY A 98 -4.26 8.63 4.99
N CYS A 99 -3.01 9.06 5.16
CA CYS A 99 -1.83 8.37 4.64
C CYS A 99 -1.49 7.02 5.33
N GLY A 100 -2.17 6.66 6.42
CA GLY A 100 -2.05 5.38 7.11
C GLY A 100 -0.77 5.13 7.91
N ARG A 101 0.23 6.03 7.90
CA ARG A 101 1.50 5.82 8.62
C ARG A 101 1.34 5.53 10.11
N CYS A 102 0.36 6.18 10.74
CA CYS A 102 0.06 5.98 12.14
C CYS A 102 -0.44 4.57 12.45
N ILE A 103 -1.09 3.90 11.49
CA ILE A 103 -1.55 2.51 11.62
C ILE A 103 -0.33 1.60 11.80
N GLY A 104 0.62 1.64 10.87
CA GLY A 104 1.84 0.83 10.96
C GLY A 104 2.77 1.21 12.13
N ALA A 105 2.62 2.40 12.70
CA ALA A 105 3.40 2.84 13.87
C ALA A 105 2.80 2.37 15.20
N CYS A 106 1.57 1.87 15.21
CA CYS A 106 0.87 1.51 16.43
C CYS A 106 1.15 0.06 16.84
N ASN A 107 1.96 -0.13 17.88
CA ASN A 107 2.26 -1.47 18.41
C ASN A 107 1.10 -2.10 19.23
N PHE A 108 -0.02 -1.40 19.35
CA PHE A 108 -1.17 -1.84 20.15
C PHE A 108 -2.40 -2.07 19.29
N ASP A 109 -2.25 -2.02 17.96
CA ASP A 109 -3.32 -2.14 16.97
C ASP A 109 -4.53 -1.23 17.25
N ALA A 110 -4.27 -0.13 17.97
CA ALA A 110 -5.30 0.83 18.35
C ALA A 110 -5.72 1.75 17.20
N ILE A 111 -5.01 1.75 16.08
CA ILE A 111 -5.31 2.62 14.94
C ILE A 111 -5.60 1.73 13.73
N HIS A 112 -6.77 1.90 13.16
CA HIS A 112 -7.24 1.10 12.03
C HIS A 112 -7.88 2.00 10.96
N SER A 113 -8.11 1.47 9.78
CA SER A 113 -8.86 2.15 8.72
C SER A 113 -10.35 2.17 9.08
N GLY A 114 -10.95 3.34 9.04
CA GLY A 114 -12.32 3.56 9.54
C GLY A 114 -13.44 2.96 8.70
N ASP A 115 -13.17 2.41 7.50
CA ASP A 115 -14.24 1.93 6.61
C ASP A 115 -13.82 0.72 5.77
N ALA A 116 -14.69 -0.31 5.72
CA ALA A 116 -14.55 -1.47 4.83
C ALA A 116 -14.66 -1.09 3.33
N ALA A 117 -15.37 -0.04 2.98
CA ALA A 117 -15.39 0.52 1.63
C ALA A 117 -14.00 1.01 1.20
N ALA A 118 -13.18 1.45 2.15
CA ALA A 118 -11.82 1.89 1.92
C ALA A 118 -10.92 0.80 1.28
N THR A 119 -11.11 -0.47 1.63
CA THR A 119 -10.35 -1.58 1.06
C THR A 119 -10.64 -1.77 -0.43
N LYS A 120 -11.92 -1.69 -0.83
CA LYS A 120 -12.30 -1.78 -2.24
C LYS A 120 -11.72 -0.64 -3.05
N ASP A 121 -11.84 0.56 -2.56
CA ASP A 121 -11.30 1.74 -3.22
C ASP A 121 -9.78 1.67 -3.33
N PHE A 122 -9.08 1.24 -2.29
CA PHE A 122 -7.65 1.00 -2.30
C PHE A 122 -7.24 0.04 -3.43
N ASN A 123 -7.92 -1.09 -3.55
CA ASN A 123 -7.65 -2.06 -4.60
C ASN A 123 -7.94 -1.49 -6.00
N CYS A 124 -9.04 -0.72 -6.16
CA CYS A 124 -9.36 -0.04 -7.41
C CYS A 124 -8.26 0.96 -7.81
N ARG A 125 -7.81 1.78 -6.88
CA ARG A 125 -6.74 2.76 -7.14
C ARG A 125 -5.42 2.10 -7.49
N MET A 126 -5.04 1.01 -6.80
CA MET A 126 -3.86 0.25 -7.20
C MET A 126 -3.94 -0.25 -8.63
N ALA A 127 -5.10 -0.77 -9.04
CA ALA A 127 -5.32 -1.24 -10.41
C ALA A 127 -5.28 -0.08 -11.42
N GLU A 128 -5.87 1.08 -11.09
CA GLU A 128 -5.81 2.29 -11.92
C GLU A 128 -4.38 2.79 -12.10
N TYR A 129 -3.59 2.80 -11.04
CA TYR A 129 -2.18 3.18 -11.09
C TYR A 129 -1.36 2.20 -11.90
N ALA A 130 -1.57 0.89 -11.73
CA ALA A 130 -0.92 -0.14 -12.52
C ALA A 130 -1.28 0.02 -14.01
N LYS A 131 -2.56 0.14 -14.33
CA LYS A 131 -3.03 0.38 -15.70
C LYS A 131 -2.37 1.63 -16.30
N ALA A 132 -2.31 2.70 -15.55
CA ALA A 132 -1.72 3.95 -16.02
C ALA A 132 -0.20 3.86 -16.27
N VAL A 133 0.49 2.90 -15.68
CA VAL A 133 1.92 2.63 -15.96
C VAL A 133 2.08 1.81 -17.23
N VAL A 134 1.25 0.79 -17.44
CA VAL A 134 1.42 -0.15 -18.56
C VAL A 134 0.69 0.28 -19.85
N ASP A 135 -0.35 1.11 -19.72
CA ASP A 135 -1.20 1.50 -20.85
C ASP A 135 -0.43 2.27 -21.93
N GLY A 136 -0.64 1.90 -23.20
CA GLY A 136 -0.08 2.60 -24.35
C GLY A 136 1.41 2.36 -24.60
N ARG A 137 2.04 1.37 -23.93
CA ARG A 137 3.46 1.00 -24.17
C ARG A 137 3.64 -0.51 -24.18
N PRO A 138 4.70 -1.03 -24.86
CA PRO A 138 5.09 -2.43 -24.72
C PRO A 138 5.45 -2.74 -23.27
N ASN A 139 4.87 -3.81 -22.74
CA ASN A 139 5.14 -4.25 -21.36
C ASN A 139 5.19 -5.78 -21.27
N PHE A 140 5.92 -6.28 -20.27
CA PHE A 140 6.06 -7.69 -19.96
C PHE A 140 6.26 -7.88 -18.46
N HIS A 141 5.66 -8.92 -17.91
CA HIS A 141 5.61 -9.12 -16.47
C HIS A 141 6.08 -10.53 -16.12
N ILE A 142 6.90 -10.62 -15.10
CA ILE A 142 7.42 -11.86 -14.53
C ILE A 142 7.07 -11.85 -13.05
N SER A 143 6.50 -12.95 -12.54
CA SER A 143 6.20 -13.13 -11.11
C SER A 143 6.92 -14.36 -10.57
N LEU A 144 7.65 -14.16 -9.49
CA LEU A 144 8.26 -15.21 -8.70
C LEU A 144 7.29 -15.63 -7.60
N VAL A 145 6.85 -16.90 -7.62
CA VAL A 145 6.00 -17.52 -6.60
C VAL A 145 6.89 -18.46 -5.79
N ILE A 146 7.77 -17.85 -5.03
CA ILE A 146 8.77 -18.47 -4.15
C ILE A 146 8.80 -17.71 -2.84
N ASP A 147 9.15 -18.37 -1.74
CA ASP A 147 9.18 -17.76 -0.40
C ASP A 147 7.92 -16.92 -0.08
N VAL A 148 6.74 -17.42 -0.44
CA VAL A 148 5.48 -16.68 -0.35
C VAL A 148 5.13 -16.44 1.12
N SER A 149 5.40 -15.22 1.59
CA SER A 149 5.07 -14.77 2.95
C SER A 149 3.59 -14.43 3.11
N PRO A 150 3.01 -14.55 4.31
CA PRO A 150 1.62 -14.14 4.58
C PRO A 150 1.42 -12.62 4.47
N ASN A 151 2.47 -11.84 4.73
CA ASN A 151 2.45 -10.39 4.78
C ASN A 151 3.17 -9.77 3.57
N CYS A 152 2.91 -8.49 3.35
CA CYS A 152 3.58 -7.74 2.29
C CYS A 152 5.08 -7.54 2.60
N ASP A 153 5.94 -7.59 1.56
CA ASP A 153 7.38 -7.29 1.66
C ASP A 153 7.70 -5.88 2.16
N CYS A 154 6.69 -5.00 2.28
CA CYS A 154 6.87 -3.69 2.87
C CYS A 154 6.99 -3.70 4.40
N HIS A 155 6.68 -4.82 5.04
CA HIS A 155 6.90 -5.06 6.46
C HIS A 155 8.35 -5.51 6.72
N GLY A 156 8.93 -5.05 7.81
CA GLY A 156 10.29 -5.42 8.20
C GLY A 156 10.39 -6.82 8.81
N GLU A 157 9.30 -7.35 9.28
CA GLU A 157 9.14 -8.71 9.76
C GLU A 157 8.41 -9.55 8.70
N ASN A 158 9.07 -10.52 8.12
CA ASN A 158 8.47 -11.56 7.32
C ASN A 158 8.34 -12.82 8.14
N ASP A 159 7.18 -13.45 8.06
CA ASP A 159 6.94 -14.77 8.65
C ASP A 159 7.43 -15.88 7.71
N ALA A 160 7.41 -17.11 8.20
CA ALA A 160 7.76 -18.26 7.39
C ALA A 160 6.86 -18.37 6.14
N PRO A 161 7.38 -18.87 5.01
CA PRO A 161 6.58 -19.11 3.81
C PRO A 161 5.35 -19.96 4.11
N ILE A 162 4.19 -19.55 3.59
CA ILE A 162 2.90 -20.23 3.82
C ILE A 162 2.62 -21.36 2.83
N LEU A 163 3.44 -21.47 1.78
CA LEU A 163 3.37 -22.55 0.79
C LEU A 163 4.76 -22.83 0.22
N PRO A 164 4.99 -24.04 -0.33
CA PRO A 164 6.22 -24.36 -1.03
C PRO A 164 6.43 -23.48 -2.27
N ASP A 165 7.69 -23.38 -2.70
CA ASP A 165 8.03 -22.70 -3.94
C ASP A 165 7.32 -23.35 -5.14
N VAL A 166 6.64 -22.53 -5.92
CA VAL A 166 5.91 -22.97 -7.13
C VAL A 166 6.79 -22.74 -8.38
N GLY A 167 7.45 -21.56 -8.42
CA GLY A 167 8.35 -21.21 -9.51
C GLY A 167 8.10 -19.82 -10.08
N MET A 168 8.25 -19.71 -11.40
CA MET A 168 8.18 -18.42 -12.09
C MET A 168 7.11 -18.47 -13.19
N PHE A 169 6.30 -17.43 -13.23
CA PHE A 169 5.29 -17.21 -14.27
C PHE A 169 5.60 -15.92 -15.04
N ALA A 170 5.17 -15.87 -16.31
CA ALA A 170 5.37 -14.70 -17.13
C ALA A 170 4.20 -14.45 -18.09
N SER A 171 3.86 -13.19 -18.32
CA SER A 171 2.78 -12.78 -19.21
C SER A 171 2.96 -11.36 -19.72
N PHE A 172 2.35 -11.05 -20.85
CA PHE A 172 2.14 -9.67 -21.32
C PHE A 172 0.96 -8.97 -20.61
N ASP A 173 0.11 -9.75 -19.93
CA ASP A 173 -1.05 -9.26 -19.20
C ASP A 173 -0.83 -9.46 -17.69
N PRO A 174 -0.68 -8.37 -16.90
CA PRO A 174 -0.46 -8.48 -15.46
C PRO A 174 -1.66 -9.06 -14.71
N VAL A 175 -2.90 -8.92 -15.24
CA VAL A 175 -4.10 -9.49 -14.62
C VAL A 175 -4.10 -11.01 -14.79
N ALA A 176 -3.83 -11.49 -16.00
CA ALA A 176 -3.71 -12.92 -16.28
C ALA A 176 -2.56 -13.55 -15.47
N LEU A 177 -1.47 -12.82 -15.31
CA LEU A 177 -0.33 -13.26 -14.50
C LEU A 177 -0.71 -13.43 -13.03
N ASP A 178 -1.34 -12.43 -12.44
CA ASP A 178 -1.77 -12.47 -11.03
C ASP A 178 -2.82 -13.58 -10.80
N GLN A 179 -3.71 -13.79 -11.76
CA GLN A 179 -4.70 -14.88 -11.70
C GLN A 179 -4.03 -16.26 -11.77
N ALA A 180 -2.94 -16.39 -12.52
CA ALA A 180 -2.20 -17.66 -12.63
C ALA A 180 -1.41 -17.99 -11.36
N CYS A 181 -0.86 -16.97 -10.71
CA CYS A 181 -0.14 -17.11 -9.44
C CYS A 181 -1.06 -17.44 -8.28
#